data_c91c9b09b58c63b9b39dfafb605a45d8
#
_entry.id   c91c9b09b58c63b9b39dfafb605a45d8
#
_cell.length_a   1.000
_cell.length_b   1.000
_cell.length_c   1.000
_cell.angle_alpha   90.00
_cell.angle_beta   90.00
_cell.angle_gamma   90.00
#
_symmetry.space_group_name_H-M   'P 1'
#
loop_
_entity.id
_entity.type
_entity.pdbx_description
1 polymer ?
#
loop_
_entity_poly.entity_id
_entity_poly.type
_entity_poly.pdbx_seq_one_letter_code
_entity_poly.pdbx_strand_id
1 'polypeptide(L)'
;MAFAGVFGGPDPSNALRRLGSDPAWSGEGAAFAGAIERAADGGWIACGDVVLDNAGELRRSLDLPGASPLALLAALVRAHGADAGRHALGMYAASVWLPAERRLWLLRDGAGARTLYWTGDASRGWSFASSPRPLRRAAGVSGDLDLVALRDYLTCAFVPGERTMWRGVSELRPGTALSLPDGRAHVYWEPAERIEDADAPLEAHAARLRGLIDDAVRVRLPESGPVGVYLSGGVDSSLVTALAARMAPGPVHTFSLHFGGGYANELAWSSLVARHCGTEHHVLEFPASVIQKHLPESLAALDDPIGDPLTTPNLLIGRAAARVTGTILNGEGGDPSFGGPKNTPMLLHALYGGADDLTTAYLRSFGKCWDDLPSLLTGDVQAALADGPPAGWWFAPRLVDGGMRHFLNRLLDVNVRFKGADHILTKVANLTAANGLMGRSPLADRRVIDASFAIPPEHKLAGTVEKAVLKAAVSDLLPAEVVHRPKSGMLVPVQAWFQGELRPYARAMLLARDARTSPYFDPRTVKEWLDTPKVPRRGVKIWLLLTMEVWLRANE
;
A
#
# COMPACT_ATOMS: atom_id res chain seq x y z
N MET A 1 -4.59 2.22 -15.11
CA MET A 1 -5.09 3.30 -16.00
C MET A 1 -5.75 4.35 -15.11
N ALA A 2 -5.37 5.60 -15.26
CA ALA A 2 -5.95 6.67 -14.44
C ALA A 2 -7.41 6.92 -14.85
N PHE A 3 -8.29 7.09 -13.89
CA PHE A 3 -9.66 7.51 -14.11
C PHE A 3 -10.01 8.66 -13.16
N ALA A 4 -10.98 9.46 -13.55
CA ALA A 4 -11.51 10.56 -12.75
C ALA A 4 -12.99 10.76 -13.04
N GLY A 5 -13.70 11.43 -12.14
CA GLY A 5 -15.09 11.80 -12.36
C GLY A 5 -15.53 12.92 -11.45
N VAL A 6 -16.68 13.50 -11.82
CA VAL A 6 -17.39 14.53 -11.07
C VAL A 6 -18.86 14.14 -10.97
N PHE A 7 -19.46 14.37 -9.83
CA PHE A 7 -20.88 14.12 -9.58
C PHE A 7 -21.52 15.32 -8.85
N GLY A 8 -22.68 15.75 -9.33
CA GLY A 8 -23.35 16.93 -8.82
C GLY A 8 -22.72 18.24 -9.31
N GLY A 9 -23.22 19.37 -8.79
CA GLY A 9 -22.83 20.69 -9.25
C GLY A 9 -23.51 21.11 -10.57
N PRO A 10 -23.33 22.37 -10.99
CA PRO A 10 -24.04 22.94 -12.12
C PRO A 10 -23.54 22.46 -13.48
N ASP A 11 -22.27 22.12 -13.63
CA ASP A 11 -21.66 21.65 -14.88
C ASP A 11 -20.54 20.62 -14.59
N PRO A 12 -20.90 19.33 -14.45
CA PRO A 12 -19.92 18.28 -14.17
C PRO A 12 -18.85 18.12 -15.26
N SER A 13 -19.19 18.33 -16.53
CA SER A 13 -18.24 18.22 -17.65
C SER A 13 -17.14 19.28 -17.57
N ASN A 14 -17.50 20.52 -17.29
CA ASN A 14 -16.53 21.59 -17.13
C ASN A 14 -15.71 21.44 -15.84
N ALA A 15 -16.36 20.97 -14.77
CA ALA A 15 -15.65 20.63 -13.54
C ALA A 15 -14.58 19.53 -13.77
N LEU A 16 -14.90 18.49 -14.56
CA LEU A 16 -13.95 17.44 -14.91
C LEU A 16 -12.79 17.96 -15.77
N ARG A 17 -13.05 18.86 -16.72
CA ARG A 17 -11.97 19.52 -17.50
C ARG A 17 -11.05 20.35 -16.62
N ARG A 18 -11.57 21.01 -15.60
CA ARG A 18 -10.74 21.73 -14.60
C ARG A 18 -9.79 20.78 -13.83
N LEU A 19 -10.17 19.53 -13.62
CA LEU A 19 -9.29 18.50 -13.09
C LEU A 19 -8.18 18.07 -14.09
N GLY A 20 -8.24 18.56 -15.32
CA GLY A 20 -7.28 18.21 -16.38
C GLY A 20 -7.65 16.93 -17.13
N SER A 21 -8.94 16.57 -17.14
CA SER A 21 -9.42 15.37 -17.82
C SER A 21 -10.62 15.73 -18.74
N ASP A 22 -10.57 15.31 -20.00
CA ASP A 22 -11.71 15.42 -20.90
C ASP A 22 -12.74 14.33 -20.58
N PRO A 23 -14.05 14.67 -20.60
CA PRO A 23 -15.09 13.68 -20.37
C PRO A 23 -15.11 12.64 -21.50
N ALA A 24 -15.00 11.37 -21.14
CA ALA A 24 -15.32 10.27 -22.03
C ALA A 24 -16.83 9.95 -22.02
N TRP A 25 -17.50 10.36 -20.94
CA TRP A 25 -18.97 10.35 -20.82
C TRP A 25 -19.44 11.48 -19.91
N SER A 26 -20.61 12.04 -20.22
CA SER A 26 -21.30 12.99 -19.35
C SER A 26 -22.81 12.90 -19.55
N GLY A 27 -23.57 13.07 -18.49
CA GLY A 27 -25.03 13.07 -18.48
C GLY A 27 -25.60 12.98 -17.05
N GLU A 28 -26.84 13.45 -16.88
CA GLU A 28 -27.63 13.30 -15.65
C GLU A 28 -26.92 13.75 -14.35
N GLY A 29 -26.13 14.83 -14.44
CA GLY A 29 -25.42 15.39 -13.30
C GLY A 29 -24.08 14.73 -12.97
N ALA A 30 -23.53 13.90 -13.86
CA ALA A 30 -22.22 13.27 -13.69
C ALA A 30 -21.37 13.37 -14.97
N ALA A 31 -20.04 13.30 -14.79
CA ALA A 31 -19.09 13.20 -15.90
C ALA A 31 -17.90 12.33 -15.50
N PHE A 32 -17.44 11.48 -16.40
CA PHE A 32 -16.36 10.51 -16.17
C PHE A 32 -15.30 10.58 -17.26
N ALA A 33 -14.05 10.35 -16.87
CA ALA A 33 -12.90 10.19 -17.75
C ALA A 33 -12.18 8.85 -17.48
N GLY A 34 -11.54 8.30 -18.50
CA GLY A 34 -10.88 7.00 -18.46
C GLY A 34 -11.64 5.93 -19.24
N ALA A 35 -11.36 4.67 -18.97
CA ALA A 35 -12.11 3.56 -19.57
C ALA A 35 -13.51 3.49 -18.94
N ILE A 36 -14.55 3.60 -19.78
CA ILE A 36 -15.96 3.65 -19.37
C ILE A 36 -16.68 2.47 -19.97
N GLU A 37 -17.51 1.84 -19.15
CA GLU A 37 -18.46 0.83 -19.57
C GLU A 37 -19.88 1.22 -19.16
N ARG A 38 -20.87 0.70 -19.87
CA ARG A 38 -22.28 0.95 -19.59
C ARG A 38 -23.12 -0.29 -19.87
N ALA A 39 -24.19 -0.45 -19.12
CA ALA A 39 -25.18 -1.47 -19.40
C ALA A 39 -25.93 -1.18 -20.71
N ALA A 40 -26.28 -2.21 -21.48
CA ALA A 40 -27.05 -2.08 -22.70
C ALA A 40 -28.45 -1.49 -22.47
N ASP A 41 -29.06 -1.77 -21.30
CA ASP A 41 -30.34 -1.26 -20.84
C ASP A 41 -30.26 0.13 -20.18
N GLY A 42 -29.07 0.75 -20.15
CA GLY A 42 -28.83 2.03 -19.47
C GLY A 42 -28.86 1.98 -17.95
N GLY A 43 -28.95 0.79 -17.34
CA GLY A 43 -29.11 0.62 -15.89
C GLY A 43 -27.91 1.03 -15.05
N TRP A 44 -26.71 1.12 -15.63
CA TRP A 44 -25.52 1.64 -14.97
C TRP A 44 -24.47 2.17 -15.96
N ILE A 45 -23.63 3.06 -15.45
CA ILE A 45 -22.41 3.55 -16.12
C ILE A 45 -21.27 3.48 -15.11
N ALA A 46 -20.13 2.91 -15.50
CA ALA A 46 -19.01 2.69 -14.61
C ALA A 46 -17.66 3.09 -15.22
N CYS A 47 -16.74 3.55 -14.39
CA CYS A 47 -15.33 3.67 -14.72
C CYS A 47 -14.46 3.20 -13.54
N GLY A 48 -13.28 2.64 -13.84
CA GLY A 48 -12.42 2.14 -12.79
C GLY A 48 -11.22 1.35 -13.30
N ASP A 49 -10.36 0.98 -12.37
CA ASP A 49 -9.30 0.00 -12.52
C ASP A 49 -9.70 -1.26 -11.74
N VAL A 50 -10.11 -2.30 -12.45
CA VAL A 50 -10.75 -3.48 -11.86
C VAL A 50 -10.13 -4.76 -12.39
N VAL A 51 -9.62 -5.58 -11.48
CA VAL A 51 -9.17 -6.95 -11.72
C VAL A 51 -9.87 -7.85 -10.72
N LEU A 52 -10.71 -8.76 -11.18
CA LEU A 52 -11.44 -9.71 -10.33
C LEU A 52 -10.84 -11.11 -10.43
N ASP A 53 -10.38 -11.63 -9.31
CA ASP A 53 -9.81 -12.97 -9.19
C ASP A 53 -10.89 -14.06 -9.31
N ASN A 54 -12.15 -13.73 -8.96
CA ASN A 54 -13.31 -14.62 -9.11
C ASN A 54 -14.22 -14.25 -10.30
N ALA A 55 -13.69 -13.57 -11.33
CA ALA A 55 -14.48 -13.16 -12.51
C ALA A 55 -15.21 -14.33 -13.19
N GLY A 56 -14.58 -15.51 -13.28
CA GLY A 56 -15.19 -16.70 -13.86
C GLY A 56 -16.42 -17.21 -13.08
N GLU A 57 -16.37 -17.16 -11.75
CA GLU A 57 -17.50 -17.49 -10.88
C GLU A 57 -18.63 -16.47 -11.04
N LEU A 58 -18.29 -15.19 -11.01
CA LEU A 58 -19.27 -14.10 -11.15
C LEU A 58 -19.97 -14.12 -12.51
N ARG A 59 -19.26 -14.42 -13.60
CA ARG A 59 -19.90 -14.58 -14.93
C ARG A 59 -20.99 -15.66 -14.94
N ARG A 60 -20.76 -16.75 -14.22
CA ARG A 60 -21.74 -17.86 -14.12
C ARG A 60 -22.91 -17.49 -13.20
N SER A 61 -22.63 -16.94 -12.01
CA SER A 61 -23.65 -16.65 -11.01
C SER A 61 -24.57 -15.48 -11.41
N LEU A 62 -24.05 -14.51 -12.18
CA LEU A 62 -24.83 -13.36 -12.67
C LEU A 62 -25.44 -13.57 -14.08
N ASP A 63 -25.17 -14.72 -14.71
CA ASP A 63 -25.55 -15.01 -16.10
C ASP A 63 -25.08 -13.91 -17.09
N LEU A 64 -23.82 -13.52 -16.97
CA LEU A 64 -23.16 -12.48 -17.78
C LEU A 64 -21.91 -13.06 -18.50
N PRO A 65 -22.09 -13.98 -19.46
CA PRO A 65 -20.97 -14.56 -20.18
C PRO A 65 -20.21 -13.48 -20.96
N GLY A 66 -18.87 -13.50 -20.86
CA GLY A 66 -18.01 -12.54 -21.56
C GLY A 66 -17.94 -11.14 -20.93
N ALA A 67 -18.68 -10.84 -19.86
CA ALA A 67 -18.62 -9.55 -19.20
C ALA A 67 -17.20 -9.26 -18.66
N SER A 68 -16.78 -8.00 -18.80
CA SER A 68 -15.52 -7.51 -18.25
C SER A 68 -15.55 -7.48 -16.71
N PRO A 69 -14.39 -7.42 -16.03
CA PRO A 69 -14.34 -7.24 -14.57
C PRO A 69 -15.09 -5.98 -14.10
N LEU A 70 -15.02 -4.88 -14.84
CA LEU A 70 -15.72 -3.65 -14.49
C LEU A 70 -17.25 -3.81 -14.63
N ALA A 71 -17.72 -4.46 -15.70
CA ALA A 71 -19.15 -4.76 -15.89
C ALA A 71 -19.70 -5.69 -14.81
N LEU A 72 -18.92 -6.70 -14.38
CA LEU A 72 -19.29 -7.60 -13.28
C LEU A 72 -19.42 -6.83 -11.96
N LEU A 73 -18.46 -5.96 -11.65
CA LEU A 73 -18.52 -5.14 -10.44
C LEU A 73 -19.71 -4.19 -10.46
N ALA A 74 -20.00 -3.58 -11.61
CA ALA A 74 -21.18 -2.70 -11.79
C ALA A 74 -22.50 -3.47 -11.62
N ALA A 75 -22.59 -4.69 -12.14
CA ALA A 75 -23.75 -5.56 -11.93
C ALA A 75 -23.92 -5.94 -10.45
N LEU A 76 -22.84 -6.22 -9.72
CA LEU A 76 -22.88 -6.44 -8.27
C LEU A 76 -23.38 -5.20 -7.51
N VAL A 77 -22.92 -4.01 -7.91
CA VAL A 77 -23.39 -2.75 -7.29
C VAL A 77 -24.89 -2.55 -7.55
N ARG A 78 -25.38 -2.82 -8.74
CA ARG A 78 -26.82 -2.76 -9.06
C ARG A 78 -27.64 -3.76 -8.23
N ALA A 79 -27.10 -4.94 -7.96
CA ALA A 79 -27.79 -5.99 -7.21
C ALA A 79 -27.72 -5.83 -5.69
N HIS A 80 -26.58 -5.38 -5.16
CA HIS A 80 -26.25 -5.42 -3.73
C HIS A 80 -25.91 -4.04 -3.12
N GLY A 81 -25.84 -2.97 -3.92
CA GLY A 81 -25.52 -1.63 -3.43
C GLY A 81 -24.19 -1.59 -2.68
N ALA A 82 -24.23 -1.14 -1.42
CA ALA A 82 -23.08 -1.01 -0.55
C ALA A 82 -22.31 -2.32 -0.28
N ASP A 83 -23.01 -3.45 -0.32
CA ASP A 83 -22.43 -4.77 -0.03
C ASP A 83 -21.83 -5.47 -1.26
N ALA A 84 -21.85 -4.83 -2.42
CA ALA A 84 -21.29 -5.37 -3.68
C ALA A 84 -19.87 -5.93 -3.51
N GLY A 85 -19.03 -5.20 -2.75
CA GLY A 85 -17.65 -5.59 -2.50
C GLY A 85 -17.47 -6.89 -1.70
N ARG A 86 -18.51 -7.38 -0.99
CA ARG A 86 -18.47 -8.69 -0.31
C ARG A 86 -18.36 -9.85 -1.30
N HIS A 87 -18.92 -9.67 -2.50
CA HIS A 87 -18.96 -10.68 -3.56
C HIS A 87 -17.77 -10.59 -4.51
N ALA A 88 -17.05 -9.47 -4.53
CA ALA A 88 -15.92 -9.22 -5.42
C ALA A 88 -14.59 -9.57 -4.75
N LEU A 89 -13.83 -10.51 -5.30
CA LEU A 89 -12.47 -10.84 -4.89
C LEU A 89 -11.50 -10.28 -5.95
N GLY A 90 -10.50 -9.53 -5.52
CA GLY A 90 -9.52 -8.97 -6.44
C GLY A 90 -8.99 -7.62 -6.02
N MET A 91 -8.49 -6.86 -6.99
CA MET A 91 -7.93 -5.52 -6.81
C MET A 91 -8.79 -4.56 -7.62
N TYR A 92 -9.42 -3.59 -6.97
CA TYR A 92 -10.26 -2.64 -7.69
C TYR A 92 -10.42 -1.29 -6.98
N ALA A 93 -10.52 -0.26 -7.80
CA ALA A 93 -11.07 1.03 -7.47
C ALA A 93 -12.00 1.44 -8.61
N ALA A 94 -13.25 1.72 -8.30
CA ALA A 94 -14.26 1.99 -9.32
C ALA A 94 -15.31 2.97 -8.85
N SER A 95 -15.94 3.64 -9.81
CA SER A 95 -17.19 4.37 -9.65
C SER A 95 -18.29 3.72 -10.49
N VAL A 96 -19.49 3.62 -9.93
CA VAL A 96 -20.68 3.08 -10.59
C VAL A 96 -21.83 4.04 -10.39
N TRP A 97 -22.31 4.63 -11.47
CA TRP A 97 -23.48 5.50 -11.52
C TRP A 97 -24.72 4.69 -11.85
N LEU A 98 -25.74 4.81 -11.02
CA LEU A 98 -27.08 4.21 -11.21
C LEU A 98 -28.09 5.33 -11.55
N PRO A 99 -28.41 5.57 -12.84
CA PRO A 99 -29.24 6.70 -13.25
C PRO A 99 -30.62 6.69 -12.60
N ALA A 100 -31.29 5.54 -12.57
CA ALA A 100 -32.64 5.40 -11.99
C ALA A 100 -32.71 5.77 -10.51
N GLU A 101 -31.63 5.55 -9.76
CA GLU A 101 -31.54 5.88 -8.34
C GLU A 101 -30.94 7.28 -8.10
N ARG A 102 -30.39 7.91 -9.13
CA ARG A 102 -29.58 9.14 -9.04
C ARG A 102 -28.47 8.99 -7.98
N ARG A 103 -27.80 7.85 -7.97
CA ARG A 103 -26.82 7.46 -6.97
C ARG A 103 -25.50 7.03 -7.61
N LEU A 104 -24.41 7.59 -7.11
CA LEU A 104 -23.06 7.20 -7.48
C LEU A 104 -22.43 6.42 -6.32
N TRP A 105 -21.89 5.26 -6.63
CA TRP A 105 -21.08 4.47 -5.73
C TRP A 105 -19.61 4.59 -6.08
N LEU A 106 -18.78 4.85 -5.09
CA LEU A 106 -17.32 4.70 -5.17
C LEU A 106 -16.92 3.48 -4.33
N LEU A 107 -16.17 2.55 -4.91
CA LEU A 107 -15.78 1.30 -4.27
C LEU A 107 -14.26 1.11 -4.32
N ARG A 108 -13.69 0.63 -3.21
CA ARG A 108 -12.28 0.25 -3.13
C ARG A 108 -12.15 -1.16 -2.58
N ASP A 109 -11.26 -1.99 -3.15
CA ASP A 109 -11.05 -3.39 -2.73
C ASP A 109 -10.67 -3.55 -1.26
N GLY A 110 -10.89 -4.76 -0.70
CA GLY A 110 -10.73 -5.04 0.72
C GLY A 110 -9.30 -4.82 1.23
N ALA A 111 -8.28 -5.26 0.49
CA ALA A 111 -6.90 -5.12 0.91
C ALA A 111 -6.31 -3.72 0.65
N GLY A 112 -6.97 -2.90 -0.20
CA GLY A 112 -6.47 -1.59 -0.61
C GLY A 112 -5.39 -1.66 -1.69
N ALA A 113 -5.43 -2.68 -2.55
CA ALA A 113 -4.47 -2.87 -3.63
C ALA A 113 -4.64 -1.86 -4.78
N ARG A 114 -5.74 -1.12 -4.82
CA ARG A 114 -5.96 0.05 -5.67
C ARG A 114 -6.31 1.25 -4.83
N THR A 115 -5.99 2.44 -5.33
CA THR A 115 -6.25 3.72 -4.66
C THR A 115 -7.45 4.44 -5.27
N LEU A 116 -8.23 5.11 -4.45
CA LEU A 116 -9.35 5.95 -4.86
C LEU A 116 -9.44 7.16 -3.93
N TYR A 117 -9.35 8.33 -4.52
CA TYR A 117 -9.39 9.61 -3.80
C TYR A 117 -10.64 10.37 -4.16
N TRP A 118 -11.12 11.19 -3.22
CA TRP A 118 -12.33 11.99 -3.41
C TRP A 118 -12.27 13.30 -2.62
N THR A 119 -13.08 14.27 -3.05
CA THR A 119 -13.26 15.56 -2.39
C THR A 119 -14.64 16.13 -2.74
N GLY A 120 -15.11 17.09 -1.97
CA GLY A 120 -16.37 17.76 -2.20
C GLY A 120 -17.40 17.54 -1.12
N ASP A 121 -18.59 18.08 -1.34
CA ASP A 121 -19.75 17.97 -0.49
C ASP A 121 -21.05 18.13 -1.31
N ALA A 122 -22.19 17.97 -0.66
CA ALA A 122 -23.50 18.08 -1.31
C ALA A 122 -23.77 19.47 -1.95
N SER A 123 -23.12 20.54 -1.47
CA SER A 123 -23.33 21.91 -1.97
C SER A 123 -22.50 22.24 -3.21
N ARG A 124 -21.27 21.69 -3.28
CA ARG A 124 -20.29 21.96 -4.36
C ARG A 124 -20.22 20.87 -5.41
N GLY A 125 -20.81 19.71 -5.10
CA GLY A 125 -20.61 18.49 -5.87
C GLY A 125 -19.36 17.74 -5.42
N TRP A 126 -19.18 16.57 -5.98
CA TRP A 126 -18.14 15.61 -5.62
C TRP A 126 -17.19 15.40 -6.79
N SER A 127 -15.91 15.30 -6.49
CA SER A 127 -14.87 14.93 -7.46
C SER A 127 -14.11 13.73 -6.93
N PHE A 128 -13.75 12.81 -7.81
CA PHE A 128 -12.97 11.61 -7.44
C PHE A 128 -11.99 11.24 -8.55
N ALA A 129 -10.92 10.54 -8.18
CA ALA A 129 -9.90 10.09 -9.12
C ALA A 129 -9.09 8.93 -8.52
N SER A 130 -8.41 8.17 -9.38
CA SER A 130 -7.43 7.15 -8.97
C SER A 130 -6.13 7.73 -8.41
N SER A 131 -5.91 9.05 -8.52
CA SER A 131 -4.77 9.79 -7.97
C SER A 131 -5.23 11.11 -7.34
N PRO A 132 -4.61 11.61 -6.26
CA PRO A 132 -5.01 12.86 -5.62
C PRO A 132 -4.64 14.11 -6.45
N ARG A 133 -3.68 14.01 -7.37
CA ARG A 133 -3.16 15.16 -8.14
C ARG A 133 -4.22 15.95 -8.89
N PRO A 134 -5.12 15.35 -9.69
CA PRO A 134 -6.16 16.11 -10.36
C PRO A 134 -7.10 16.78 -9.36
N LEU A 135 -7.38 16.18 -8.20
CA LEU A 135 -8.30 16.68 -7.21
C LEU A 135 -7.84 17.97 -6.53
N ARG A 136 -6.54 18.31 -6.57
CA ARG A 136 -6.03 19.61 -6.12
C ARG A 136 -6.66 20.80 -6.87
N ARG A 137 -7.19 20.57 -8.07
CA ARG A 137 -7.87 21.59 -8.89
C ARG A 137 -9.39 21.59 -8.70
N ALA A 138 -9.91 20.72 -7.82
CA ALA A 138 -11.34 20.66 -7.53
C ALA A 138 -11.80 21.90 -6.76
N ALA A 139 -13.07 22.22 -6.91
CA ALA A 139 -13.68 23.35 -6.21
C ALA A 139 -13.59 23.16 -4.69
N GLY A 140 -13.04 24.15 -3.99
CA GLY A 140 -12.90 24.14 -2.53
C GLY A 140 -11.66 23.44 -1.99
N VAL A 141 -10.77 22.95 -2.84
CA VAL A 141 -9.44 22.46 -2.43
C VAL A 141 -8.43 23.60 -2.55
N SER A 142 -7.76 23.94 -1.43
CA SER A 142 -6.83 25.08 -1.39
C SER A 142 -5.47 24.79 -2.03
N GLY A 143 -5.12 23.51 -2.17
CA GLY A 143 -3.77 23.09 -2.58
C GLY A 143 -2.73 23.11 -1.46
N ASP A 144 -3.13 23.50 -0.22
CA ASP A 144 -2.26 23.48 0.95
C ASP A 144 -1.98 22.05 1.43
N LEU A 145 -0.88 21.88 2.17
CA LEU A 145 -0.61 20.62 2.84
C LEU A 145 -1.53 20.40 4.04
N ASP A 146 -1.90 19.14 4.26
CA ASP A 146 -2.49 18.70 5.53
C ASP A 146 -1.37 18.48 6.55
N LEU A 147 -1.30 19.38 7.54
CA LEU A 147 -0.23 19.34 8.56
C LEU A 147 -0.30 18.11 9.46
N VAL A 148 -1.51 17.53 9.65
CA VAL A 148 -1.67 16.25 10.36
C VAL A 148 -1.07 15.11 9.54
N ALA A 149 -1.33 15.09 8.24
CA ALA A 149 -0.71 14.11 7.33
C ALA A 149 0.83 14.26 7.29
N LEU A 150 1.34 15.50 7.31
CA LEU A 150 2.79 15.77 7.39
C LEU A 150 3.40 15.23 8.69
N ARG A 151 2.76 15.49 9.85
CA ARG A 151 3.17 14.94 11.15
C ARG A 151 3.22 13.40 11.11
N ASP A 152 2.15 12.79 10.60
CA ASP A 152 2.01 11.35 10.57
C ASP A 152 2.99 10.71 9.57
N TYR A 153 3.25 11.36 8.43
CA TYR A 153 4.35 10.97 7.51
C TYR A 153 5.73 11.00 8.19
N LEU A 154 6.06 12.06 8.92
CA LEU A 154 7.33 12.17 9.64
C LEU A 154 7.47 11.10 10.74
N THR A 155 6.35 10.65 11.29
CA THR A 155 6.30 9.61 12.32
C THR A 155 6.37 8.20 11.74
N CYS A 156 5.68 7.93 10.61
CA CYS A 156 5.46 6.58 10.09
C CYS A 156 6.21 6.31 8.77
N ALA A 157 6.68 7.34 8.08
CA ALA A 157 7.22 7.35 6.71
C ALA A 157 6.17 7.13 5.61
N PHE A 158 4.89 7.29 5.90
CA PHE A 158 3.76 7.29 4.97
C PHE A 158 2.60 8.06 5.59
N VAL A 159 1.59 8.41 4.80
CA VAL A 159 0.37 9.06 5.29
C VAL A 159 -0.66 7.97 5.61
N PRO A 160 -1.01 7.74 6.88
CA PRO A 160 -1.97 6.70 7.25
C PRO A 160 -3.41 7.21 7.26
N GLY A 161 -4.33 6.32 6.96
CA GLY A 161 -5.76 6.61 7.13
C GLY A 161 -6.40 7.22 5.91
N GLU A 162 -7.44 8.02 6.14
CA GLU A 162 -8.22 8.65 5.07
C GLU A 162 -7.65 9.99 4.59
N ARG A 163 -6.67 10.54 5.33
CA ARG A 163 -6.03 11.80 4.94
C ARG A 163 -5.06 11.56 3.79
N THR A 164 -4.87 12.59 3.00
CA THR A 164 -3.77 12.67 2.04
C THR A 164 -2.86 13.83 2.41
N MET A 165 -1.72 13.97 1.78
CA MET A 165 -0.86 15.13 1.97
C MET A 165 -1.53 16.45 1.53
N TRP A 166 -2.61 16.37 0.76
CA TRP A 166 -3.35 17.54 0.28
C TRP A 166 -4.60 17.79 1.10
N ARG A 167 -4.67 18.96 1.78
CA ARG A 167 -5.83 19.34 2.59
C ARG A 167 -7.11 19.35 1.77
N GLY A 168 -8.14 18.67 2.28
CA GLY A 168 -9.45 18.59 1.63
C GLY A 168 -9.57 17.50 0.57
N VAL A 169 -8.53 16.70 0.37
CA VAL A 169 -8.60 15.46 -0.44
C VAL A 169 -8.51 14.27 0.49
N SER A 170 -9.46 13.35 0.37
CA SER A 170 -9.53 12.14 1.18
C SER A 170 -9.27 10.89 0.34
N GLU A 171 -8.64 9.88 0.94
CA GLU A 171 -8.52 8.54 0.38
C GLU A 171 -9.68 7.67 0.86
N LEU A 172 -10.36 6.98 -0.04
CA LEU A 172 -11.39 6.02 0.33
C LEU A 172 -10.74 4.82 1.02
N ARG A 173 -11.21 4.47 2.22
CA ARG A 173 -10.62 3.37 2.98
C ARG A 173 -10.78 2.02 2.28
N PRO A 174 -9.84 1.07 2.44
CA PRO A 174 -10.01 -0.30 1.95
C PRO A 174 -11.29 -0.95 2.46
N GLY A 175 -11.90 -1.79 1.64
CA GLY A 175 -13.12 -2.52 2.00
C GLY A 175 -14.35 -1.63 2.18
N THR A 176 -14.37 -0.45 1.53
CA THR A 176 -15.42 0.56 1.72
C THR A 176 -16.10 0.90 0.40
N ALA A 177 -17.42 1.09 0.47
CA ALA A 177 -18.25 1.70 -0.55
C ALA A 177 -18.74 3.06 -0.04
N LEU A 178 -18.57 4.12 -0.83
CA LEU A 178 -19.07 5.48 -0.54
C LEU A 178 -20.25 5.78 -1.44
N SER A 179 -21.39 6.15 -0.85
CA SER A 179 -22.61 6.53 -1.55
C SER A 179 -22.69 8.06 -1.69
N LEU A 180 -22.92 8.53 -2.91
CA LEU A 180 -23.15 9.93 -3.23
C LEU A 180 -24.55 10.13 -3.83
N PRO A 181 -25.29 11.20 -3.46
CA PRO A 181 -24.83 12.42 -2.81
C PRO A 181 -24.77 12.36 -1.28
N ASP A 182 -25.18 11.26 -0.63
CA ASP A 182 -25.33 11.21 0.84
C ASP A 182 -24.01 11.34 1.59
N GLY A 183 -22.87 11.07 0.93
CA GLY A 183 -21.55 11.06 1.57
C GLY A 183 -21.37 9.95 2.62
N ARG A 184 -22.18 8.86 2.53
CA ARG A 184 -22.17 7.77 3.51
C ARG A 184 -21.18 6.70 3.11
N ALA A 185 -20.16 6.48 3.94
CA ALA A 185 -19.26 5.34 3.82
C ALA A 185 -19.86 4.11 4.48
N HIS A 186 -19.80 2.98 3.78
CA HIS A 186 -20.19 1.65 4.26
C HIS A 186 -18.99 0.71 4.18
N VAL A 187 -18.52 0.21 5.32
CA VAL A 187 -17.45 -0.78 5.38
C VAL A 187 -18.06 -2.15 5.11
N TYR A 188 -17.86 -2.67 3.90
CA TYR A 188 -18.36 -3.99 3.54
C TYR A 188 -17.42 -5.12 3.94
N TRP A 189 -16.14 -4.84 4.17
CA TRP A 189 -15.16 -5.79 4.65
C TRP A 189 -14.07 -5.12 5.49
N GLU A 190 -13.66 -5.78 6.55
CA GLU A 190 -12.46 -5.48 7.35
C GLU A 190 -11.97 -6.77 8.02
N PRO A 191 -10.67 -6.85 8.38
CA PRO A 191 -10.16 -7.97 9.15
C PRO A 191 -10.94 -8.15 10.46
N ALA A 192 -11.30 -9.39 10.77
CA ALA A 192 -12.02 -9.69 12.01
C ALA A 192 -11.46 -10.98 12.64
N GLU A 193 -11.19 -10.93 13.93
CA GLU A 193 -10.75 -12.11 14.68
C GLU A 193 -11.93 -13.10 14.79
N ARG A 194 -11.76 -14.26 14.16
CA ARG A 194 -12.72 -15.37 14.20
C ARG A 194 -11.96 -16.67 14.34
N ILE A 195 -11.36 -16.89 15.52
CA ILE A 195 -10.57 -18.09 15.77
C ILE A 195 -11.46 -19.31 15.66
N GLU A 196 -11.14 -20.18 14.72
CA GLU A 196 -11.81 -21.44 14.45
C GLU A 196 -10.88 -22.58 14.83
N ASP A 197 -11.46 -23.67 15.36
CA ASP A 197 -10.72 -24.88 15.75
C ASP A 197 -9.46 -24.57 16.59
N ALA A 198 -9.62 -23.80 17.67
CA ALA A 198 -8.51 -23.35 18.50
C ALA A 198 -7.60 -24.48 19.00
N ASP A 199 -8.16 -25.67 19.22
CA ASP A 199 -7.44 -26.86 19.67
C ASP A 199 -6.79 -27.66 18.53
N ALA A 200 -6.98 -27.25 17.26
CA ALA A 200 -6.36 -27.95 16.13
C ALA A 200 -4.83 -27.72 16.13
N PRO A 201 -4.04 -28.74 15.75
CA PRO A 201 -2.60 -28.59 15.67
C PRO A 201 -2.16 -27.62 14.57
N LEU A 202 -0.96 -27.09 14.72
CA LEU A 202 -0.35 -26.17 13.75
C LEU A 202 -0.44 -26.66 12.30
N GLU A 203 -0.20 -27.96 12.09
CA GLU A 203 -0.18 -28.60 10.78
C GLU A 203 -1.56 -28.54 10.08
N ALA A 204 -2.64 -28.64 10.85
CA ALA A 204 -4.00 -28.55 10.31
C ALA A 204 -4.31 -27.12 9.81
N HIS A 205 -3.95 -26.11 10.60
CA HIS A 205 -4.05 -24.72 10.19
C HIS A 205 -3.14 -24.42 8.98
N ALA A 206 -1.91 -24.96 8.98
CA ALA A 206 -0.95 -24.81 7.89
C ALA A 206 -1.48 -25.41 6.59
N ALA A 207 -2.08 -26.60 6.62
CA ALA A 207 -2.64 -27.25 5.43
C ALA A 207 -3.83 -26.47 4.83
N ARG A 208 -4.72 -25.92 5.68
CA ARG A 208 -5.83 -25.05 5.23
C ARG A 208 -5.31 -23.77 4.61
N LEU A 209 -4.34 -23.12 5.27
CA LEU A 209 -3.71 -21.89 4.80
C LEU A 209 -3.00 -22.13 3.45
N ARG A 210 -2.31 -23.26 3.30
CA ARG A 210 -1.62 -23.64 2.08
C ARG A 210 -2.58 -23.68 0.89
N GLY A 211 -3.74 -24.32 1.02
CA GLY A 211 -4.73 -24.39 -0.07
C GLY A 211 -5.21 -23.01 -0.53
N LEU A 212 -5.41 -22.07 0.42
CA LEU A 212 -5.79 -20.70 0.08
C LEU A 212 -4.66 -19.94 -0.62
N ILE A 213 -3.40 -20.12 -0.20
CA ILE A 213 -2.25 -19.48 -0.83
C ILE A 213 -2.01 -20.05 -2.23
N ASP A 214 -2.13 -21.37 -2.40
CA ASP A 214 -2.01 -22.02 -3.72
C ASP A 214 -3.04 -21.42 -4.69
N ASP A 215 -4.31 -21.29 -4.26
CA ASP A 215 -5.34 -20.65 -5.07
C ASP A 215 -5.05 -19.17 -5.32
N ALA A 216 -4.63 -18.42 -4.29
CA ALA A 216 -4.30 -17.01 -4.43
C ALA A 216 -3.16 -16.73 -5.42
N VAL A 217 -2.16 -17.61 -5.48
CA VAL A 217 -1.10 -17.53 -6.51
C VAL A 217 -1.68 -17.90 -7.88
N ARG A 218 -2.37 -19.04 -7.98
CA ARG A 218 -2.92 -19.57 -9.23
C ARG A 218 -3.79 -18.56 -9.98
N VAL A 219 -4.73 -17.89 -9.28
CA VAL A 219 -5.65 -16.91 -9.92
C VAL A 219 -4.97 -15.60 -10.31
N ARG A 220 -3.73 -15.41 -9.88
CA ARG A 220 -2.95 -14.19 -10.18
C ARG A 220 -1.85 -14.41 -11.22
N LEU A 221 -1.65 -15.64 -11.65
CA LEU A 221 -0.77 -15.94 -12.77
C LEU A 221 -1.40 -15.47 -14.09
N PRO A 222 -0.59 -15.06 -15.09
CA PRO A 222 -1.11 -14.78 -16.42
C PRO A 222 -1.61 -16.07 -17.08
N GLU A 223 -2.58 -15.95 -17.97
CA GLU A 223 -3.10 -17.11 -18.75
C GLU A 223 -2.05 -17.72 -19.67
N SER A 224 -1.08 -16.91 -20.11
CA SER A 224 0.02 -17.33 -20.99
C SER A 224 1.22 -16.41 -20.84
N GLY A 225 2.38 -16.87 -21.32
CA GLY A 225 3.62 -16.08 -21.32
C GLY A 225 4.37 -16.07 -19.99
N PRO A 226 5.42 -15.25 -19.91
CA PRO A 226 6.28 -15.19 -18.74
C PRO A 226 5.64 -14.45 -17.57
N VAL A 227 6.05 -14.81 -16.35
CA VAL A 227 5.70 -14.10 -15.12
C VAL A 227 6.96 -13.69 -14.36
N GLY A 228 6.96 -12.50 -13.77
CA GLY A 228 8.02 -12.04 -12.89
C GLY A 228 7.68 -12.24 -11.41
N VAL A 229 8.69 -12.37 -10.57
CA VAL A 229 8.56 -12.38 -9.10
C VAL A 229 9.67 -11.55 -8.47
N TYR A 230 9.34 -10.61 -7.57
CA TYR A 230 10.34 -9.96 -6.73
C TYR A 230 10.79 -10.93 -5.65
N LEU A 231 12.08 -11.28 -5.64
CA LEU A 231 12.66 -12.30 -4.78
C LEU A 231 13.73 -11.72 -3.85
N SER A 232 13.42 -11.60 -2.55
CA SER A 232 14.36 -11.21 -1.52
C SER A 232 15.06 -12.39 -0.84
N GLY A 233 14.58 -13.63 -1.06
CA GLY A 233 15.03 -14.81 -0.34
C GLY A 233 14.45 -14.93 1.09
N GLY A 234 13.52 -14.05 1.50
CA GLY A 234 12.67 -14.23 2.67
C GLY A 234 11.53 -15.22 2.40
N VAL A 235 10.96 -15.83 3.44
CA VAL A 235 9.93 -16.87 3.30
C VAL A 235 8.76 -16.44 2.41
N ASP A 236 8.30 -15.20 2.52
CA ASP A 236 7.12 -14.69 1.79
C ASP A 236 7.37 -14.65 0.28
N SER A 237 8.44 -14.00 -0.16
CA SER A 237 8.79 -13.92 -1.58
C SER A 237 9.21 -15.29 -2.15
N SER A 238 9.88 -16.10 -1.34
CA SER A 238 10.31 -17.46 -1.73
C SER A 238 9.13 -18.40 -1.96
N LEU A 239 8.13 -18.34 -1.08
CA LEU A 239 6.86 -19.06 -1.21
C LEU A 239 6.16 -18.72 -2.54
N VAL A 240 5.99 -17.42 -2.81
CA VAL A 240 5.34 -16.96 -4.06
C VAL A 240 6.15 -17.41 -5.27
N THR A 241 7.48 -17.37 -5.20
CA THR A 241 8.37 -17.86 -6.27
C THR A 241 8.20 -19.36 -6.51
N ALA A 242 8.22 -20.18 -5.44
CA ALA A 242 8.09 -21.63 -5.56
C ALA A 242 6.74 -22.05 -6.14
N LEU A 243 5.65 -21.39 -5.74
CA LEU A 243 4.33 -21.67 -6.29
C LEU A 243 4.20 -21.18 -7.75
N ALA A 244 4.72 -20.00 -8.06
CA ALA A 244 4.75 -19.50 -9.43
C ALA A 244 5.54 -20.48 -10.35
N ALA A 245 6.70 -20.94 -9.91
CA ALA A 245 7.51 -21.91 -10.68
C ALA A 245 6.81 -23.25 -10.93
N ARG A 246 5.92 -23.67 -10.03
CA ARG A 246 5.13 -24.91 -10.18
C ARG A 246 3.89 -24.76 -11.06
N MET A 247 3.30 -23.56 -11.12
CA MET A 247 1.97 -23.36 -11.69
C MET A 247 1.95 -22.46 -12.92
N ALA A 248 2.99 -21.67 -13.17
CA ALA A 248 3.00 -20.73 -14.29
C ALA A 248 3.01 -21.48 -15.64
N PRO A 249 2.25 -20.99 -16.64
CA PRO A 249 2.21 -21.60 -17.96
C PRO A 249 3.46 -21.33 -18.80
N GLY A 250 4.33 -20.42 -18.37
CA GLY A 250 5.54 -20.00 -19.07
C GLY A 250 6.72 -19.78 -18.12
N PRO A 251 7.83 -19.22 -18.63
CA PRO A 251 9.03 -18.97 -17.82
C PRO A 251 8.77 -18.07 -16.63
N VAL A 252 9.42 -18.38 -15.50
CA VAL A 252 9.40 -17.54 -14.30
C VAL A 252 10.72 -16.80 -14.18
N HIS A 253 10.64 -15.46 -14.24
CA HIS A 253 11.78 -14.57 -14.04
C HIS A 253 11.76 -14.03 -12.61
N THR A 254 12.86 -14.18 -11.88
CA THR A 254 13.00 -13.65 -10.52
C THR A 254 13.95 -12.46 -10.50
N PHE A 255 13.62 -11.46 -9.70
CA PHE A 255 14.37 -10.21 -9.62
C PHE A 255 14.80 -9.93 -8.20
N SER A 256 16.10 -9.73 -8.00
CA SER A 256 16.74 -9.36 -6.73
C SER A 256 17.59 -8.11 -6.90
N LEU A 257 17.83 -7.43 -5.80
CA LEU A 257 18.65 -6.22 -5.81
C LEU A 257 19.67 -6.19 -4.66
N HIS A 258 20.72 -5.39 -4.83
CA HIS A 258 21.69 -5.04 -3.79
C HIS A 258 22.23 -3.62 -3.99
N PHE A 259 23.00 -3.13 -3.00
CA PHE A 259 23.49 -1.75 -2.98
C PHE A 259 25.00 -1.63 -3.16
N GLY A 260 25.64 -2.69 -3.66
CA GLY A 260 27.08 -2.77 -3.88
C GLY A 260 27.78 -3.74 -2.89
N GLY A 261 29.03 -4.09 -3.22
CA GLY A 261 29.78 -5.13 -2.51
C GLY A 261 30.19 -4.82 -1.06
N GLY A 262 30.06 -3.55 -0.62
CA GLY A 262 30.39 -3.14 0.76
C GLY A 262 29.22 -3.21 1.75
N TYR A 263 28.02 -3.54 1.30
CA TYR A 263 26.82 -3.55 2.13
C TYR A 263 26.22 -4.95 2.29
N ALA A 264 25.63 -5.21 3.45
CA ALA A 264 24.88 -6.44 3.68
C ALA A 264 23.75 -6.61 2.64
N ASN A 265 23.60 -7.83 2.13
CA ASN A 265 22.58 -8.17 1.15
C ASN A 265 22.03 -9.57 1.41
N GLU A 266 20.97 -9.91 0.67
CA GLU A 266 20.28 -11.20 0.80
C GLU A 266 20.51 -12.12 -0.43
N LEU A 267 21.49 -11.81 -1.29
CA LEU A 267 21.68 -12.50 -2.57
C LEU A 267 21.98 -14.00 -2.43
N ALA A 268 22.66 -14.40 -1.35
CA ALA A 268 22.90 -15.82 -1.11
C ALA A 268 21.58 -16.60 -1.00
N TRP A 269 20.57 -16.01 -0.33
CA TRP A 269 19.27 -16.61 -0.12
C TRP A 269 18.41 -16.55 -1.37
N SER A 270 18.33 -15.40 -2.02
CA SER A 270 17.55 -15.28 -3.26
C SER A 270 18.09 -16.17 -4.38
N SER A 271 19.42 -16.27 -4.51
CA SER A 271 20.06 -17.17 -5.48
C SER A 271 19.84 -18.65 -5.16
N LEU A 272 19.79 -19.01 -3.86
CA LEU A 272 19.46 -20.38 -3.44
C LEU A 272 18.03 -20.74 -3.88
N VAL A 273 17.06 -19.87 -3.61
CA VAL A 273 15.66 -20.08 -4.00
C VAL A 273 15.50 -20.11 -5.51
N ALA A 274 16.13 -19.19 -6.22
CA ALA A 274 16.06 -19.15 -7.70
C ALA A 274 16.58 -20.44 -8.33
N ARG A 275 17.72 -20.97 -7.86
CA ARG A 275 18.25 -22.28 -8.33
C ARG A 275 17.31 -23.43 -7.96
N HIS A 276 16.81 -23.44 -6.71
CA HIS A 276 15.90 -24.48 -6.24
C HIS A 276 14.61 -24.56 -7.07
N CYS A 277 14.06 -23.39 -7.44
CA CYS A 277 12.83 -23.27 -8.23
C CYS A 277 13.07 -23.31 -9.75
N GLY A 278 14.32 -23.31 -10.23
CA GLY A 278 14.64 -23.31 -11.66
C GLY A 278 14.21 -22.04 -12.40
N THR A 279 14.27 -20.87 -11.74
CA THR A 279 13.85 -19.60 -12.35
C THR A 279 14.99 -18.87 -13.05
N GLU A 280 14.65 -18.02 -14.02
CA GLU A 280 15.60 -17.10 -14.64
C GLU A 280 15.86 -15.92 -13.69
N HIS A 281 17.04 -15.91 -13.04
CA HIS A 281 17.33 -14.99 -11.96
C HIS A 281 18.10 -13.76 -12.43
N HIS A 282 17.51 -12.57 -12.20
CA HIS A 282 18.07 -11.26 -12.51
C HIS A 282 18.50 -10.55 -11.20
N VAL A 283 19.77 -10.18 -11.12
CA VAL A 283 20.34 -9.45 -9.98
C VAL A 283 20.73 -8.05 -10.43
N LEU A 284 20.22 -7.03 -9.73
CA LEU A 284 20.46 -5.63 -10.04
C LEU A 284 21.21 -4.92 -8.91
N GLU A 285 22.19 -4.09 -9.27
CA GLU A 285 22.92 -3.24 -8.34
C GLU A 285 22.46 -1.79 -8.41
N PHE A 286 22.19 -1.19 -7.25
CA PHE A 286 21.71 0.20 -7.13
C PHE A 286 22.59 1.00 -6.15
N PRO A 287 23.76 1.52 -6.57
CA PRO A 287 24.58 2.40 -5.74
C PRO A 287 23.88 3.74 -5.48
N ALA A 288 24.39 4.50 -4.50
CA ALA A 288 23.80 5.79 -4.10
C ALA A 288 23.62 6.77 -5.25
N SER A 289 24.53 6.80 -6.21
CA SER A 289 24.45 7.65 -7.41
C SER A 289 23.25 7.34 -8.31
N VAL A 290 22.93 6.05 -8.46
CA VAL A 290 21.73 5.60 -9.20
C VAL A 290 20.47 6.00 -8.45
N ILE A 291 20.44 5.83 -7.12
CA ILE A 291 19.31 6.25 -6.27
C ILE A 291 19.12 7.75 -6.39
N GLN A 292 20.16 8.56 -6.23
CA GLN A 292 20.08 10.03 -6.37
C GLN A 292 19.50 10.45 -7.73
N LYS A 293 19.98 9.85 -8.81
CA LYS A 293 19.55 10.17 -10.18
C LYS A 293 18.06 9.93 -10.40
N HIS A 294 17.53 8.81 -9.85
CA HIS A 294 16.17 8.36 -10.11
C HIS A 294 15.18 8.69 -8.99
N LEU A 295 15.63 9.31 -7.90
CA LEU A 295 14.78 9.70 -6.78
C LEU A 295 13.61 10.61 -7.20
N PRO A 296 13.81 11.69 -7.99
CA PRO A 296 12.69 12.55 -8.41
C PRO A 296 11.62 11.80 -9.20
N GLU A 297 12.03 10.96 -10.14
CA GLU A 297 11.13 10.16 -10.97
C GLU A 297 10.32 9.17 -10.11
N SER A 298 10.97 8.51 -9.15
CA SER A 298 10.31 7.51 -8.30
C SER A 298 9.29 8.14 -7.35
N LEU A 299 9.58 9.33 -6.83
CA LEU A 299 8.66 10.07 -5.98
C LEU A 299 7.53 10.74 -6.78
N ALA A 300 7.79 11.14 -8.03
CA ALA A 300 6.76 11.59 -8.96
C ALA A 300 5.75 10.49 -9.30
N ALA A 301 6.11 9.22 -9.20
CA ALA A 301 5.20 8.10 -9.43
C ALA A 301 4.26 7.80 -8.26
N LEU A 302 4.53 8.35 -7.06
CA LEU A 302 3.71 8.11 -5.87
C LEU A 302 2.56 9.10 -5.75
N ASP A 303 1.41 8.62 -5.32
CA ASP A 303 0.24 9.45 -5.04
C ASP A 303 0.46 10.34 -3.81
N ASP A 304 0.85 9.76 -2.68
CA ASP A 304 1.31 10.45 -1.47
C ASP A 304 2.78 10.12 -1.18
N PRO A 305 3.49 10.94 -0.39
CA PRO A 305 4.89 10.68 -0.11
C PRO A 305 5.07 9.40 0.71
N ILE A 306 5.95 8.53 0.26
CA ILE A 306 6.38 7.33 0.97
C ILE A 306 7.88 7.43 1.19
N GLY A 307 8.29 7.58 2.47
CA GLY A 307 9.67 7.72 2.90
C GLY A 307 10.41 6.38 3.03
N ASP A 308 9.99 5.35 2.28
CA ASP A 308 10.68 4.06 2.22
C ASP A 308 11.89 4.16 1.28
N PRO A 309 13.11 3.90 1.75
CA PRO A 309 14.29 3.92 0.89
C PRO A 309 14.26 2.90 -0.26
N LEU A 310 13.39 1.90 -0.21
CA LEU A 310 13.18 0.94 -1.30
C LEU A 310 12.29 1.49 -2.43
N THR A 311 11.74 2.70 -2.32
CA THR A 311 10.88 3.28 -3.36
C THR A 311 11.59 3.36 -4.71
N THR A 312 12.77 3.99 -4.77
CA THR A 312 13.54 4.09 -6.01
C THR A 312 14.03 2.73 -6.52
N PRO A 313 14.63 1.85 -5.69
CA PRO A 313 14.94 0.49 -6.10
C PRO A 313 13.75 -0.28 -6.68
N ASN A 314 12.55 -0.15 -6.09
CA ASN A 314 11.35 -0.84 -6.57
C ASN A 314 10.88 -0.30 -7.93
N LEU A 315 11.00 0.99 -8.21
CA LEU A 315 10.74 1.53 -9.55
C LEU A 315 11.71 0.92 -10.58
N LEU A 316 13.00 0.88 -10.25
CA LEU A 316 14.05 0.45 -11.18
C LEU A 316 14.02 -1.07 -11.43
N ILE A 317 13.76 -1.88 -10.41
CA ILE A 317 13.58 -3.34 -10.57
C ILE A 317 12.31 -3.66 -11.37
N GLY A 318 11.23 -2.87 -11.17
CA GLY A 318 10.03 -2.95 -12.00
C GLY A 318 10.31 -2.62 -13.47
N ARG A 319 11.14 -1.60 -13.72
CA ARG A 319 11.58 -1.25 -15.09
C ARG A 319 12.36 -2.38 -15.76
N ALA A 320 13.20 -3.09 -15.02
CA ALA A 320 13.90 -4.26 -15.54
C ALA A 320 12.93 -5.41 -15.82
N ALA A 321 11.97 -5.66 -14.93
CA ALA A 321 10.96 -6.69 -15.10
C ALA A 321 10.05 -6.44 -16.32
N ALA A 322 9.67 -5.21 -16.58
CA ALA A 322 8.81 -4.81 -17.70
C ALA A 322 9.39 -5.14 -19.09
N ARG A 323 10.69 -5.44 -19.16
CA ARG A 323 11.35 -5.85 -20.42
C ARG A 323 11.05 -7.30 -20.79
N VAL A 324 10.61 -8.12 -19.84
CA VAL A 324 10.44 -9.57 -20.03
C VAL A 324 9.06 -10.07 -19.65
N THR A 325 8.29 -9.32 -18.88
CA THR A 325 6.94 -9.73 -18.44
C THR A 325 5.98 -8.54 -18.29
N GLY A 326 4.68 -8.79 -18.43
CA GLY A 326 3.63 -7.82 -18.10
C GLY A 326 3.07 -7.97 -16.68
N THR A 327 3.35 -9.10 -16.00
CA THR A 327 2.84 -9.41 -14.66
C THR A 327 3.97 -9.68 -13.70
N ILE A 328 3.95 -9.01 -12.54
CA ILE A 328 4.93 -9.19 -11.48
C ILE A 328 4.26 -9.57 -10.17
N LEU A 329 4.62 -10.72 -9.60
CA LEU A 329 4.19 -11.13 -8.27
C LEU A 329 5.19 -10.67 -7.22
N ASN A 330 4.72 -10.59 -5.98
CA ASN A 330 5.54 -10.24 -4.82
C ASN A 330 5.04 -10.94 -3.56
N GLY A 331 5.86 -10.95 -2.51
CA GLY A 331 5.54 -11.54 -1.20
C GLY A 331 4.87 -10.57 -0.22
N GLU A 332 4.38 -9.42 -0.70
CA GLU A 332 3.75 -8.44 0.18
C GLU A 332 2.40 -8.95 0.72
N GLY A 333 2.10 -8.61 1.96
CA GLY A 333 0.97 -9.15 2.71
C GLY A 333 1.37 -10.16 3.79
N GLY A 334 2.50 -10.85 3.64
CA GLY A 334 2.96 -11.85 4.62
C GLY A 334 3.28 -11.26 5.99
N ASP A 335 4.10 -10.21 6.06
CA ASP A 335 4.42 -9.53 7.33
C ASP A 335 3.19 -8.90 8.00
N PRO A 336 2.31 -8.15 7.28
CA PRO A 336 1.12 -7.59 7.88
C PRO A 336 0.15 -8.63 8.46
N SER A 337 -0.02 -9.77 7.80
CA SER A 337 -1.03 -10.78 8.16
C SER A 337 -0.54 -11.82 9.15
N PHE A 338 0.73 -12.24 9.07
CA PHE A 338 1.26 -13.35 9.89
C PHE A 338 2.27 -12.92 10.95
N GLY A 339 2.56 -11.63 11.02
CA GLY A 339 3.52 -11.09 11.98
C GLY A 339 4.97 -11.14 11.47
N GLY A 340 5.81 -10.47 12.22
CA GLY A 340 7.25 -10.40 11.97
C GLY A 340 7.95 -9.77 13.18
N PRO A 341 9.29 -9.68 13.19
CA PRO A 341 10.08 -9.28 14.35
C PRO A 341 9.73 -7.89 14.87
N LYS A 342 9.14 -7.04 14.05
CA LYS A 342 8.73 -5.69 14.45
C LYS A 342 7.57 -5.68 15.45
N ASN A 343 6.81 -6.76 15.59
CA ASN A 343 5.73 -6.86 16.55
C ASN A 343 6.23 -7.25 17.94
N THR A 344 7.37 -7.94 18.05
CA THR A 344 7.92 -8.43 19.32
C THR A 344 8.12 -7.33 20.36
N PRO A 345 8.72 -6.15 20.04
CA PRO A 345 8.85 -5.07 21.01
C PRO A 345 7.51 -4.60 21.59
N MET A 346 6.47 -4.54 20.75
CA MET A 346 5.14 -4.13 21.18
C MET A 346 4.45 -5.19 22.06
N LEU A 347 4.67 -6.48 21.77
CA LEU A 347 4.19 -7.59 22.59
C LEU A 347 4.85 -7.56 23.97
N LEU A 348 6.17 -7.34 24.02
CA LEU A 348 6.91 -7.21 25.27
C LEU A 348 6.45 -5.98 26.08
N HIS A 349 6.20 -4.86 25.40
CA HIS A 349 5.67 -3.66 26.04
C HIS A 349 4.28 -3.90 26.64
N ALA A 350 3.38 -4.57 25.92
CA ALA A 350 2.05 -4.90 26.41
C ALA A 350 2.07 -5.90 27.59
N LEU A 351 3.05 -6.80 27.63
CA LEU A 351 3.18 -7.82 28.67
C LEU A 351 3.82 -7.29 29.96
N TYR A 352 4.89 -6.53 29.85
CA TYR A 352 5.70 -6.09 30.98
C TYR A 352 5.47 -4.62 31.36
N GLY A 353 4.75 -3.88 30.55
CA GLY A 353 4.62 -2.43 30.67
C GLY A 353 5.87 -1.67 30.20
N GLY A 354 5.83 -0.37 30.30
CA GLY A 354 6.90 0.54 29.93
C GLY A 354 6.63 1.95 30.47
N ALA A 355 7.57 2.88 30.26
CA ALA A 355 7.42 4.27 30.66
C ALA A 355 6.37 5.01 29.81
N ASP A 356 6.13 4.57 28.57
CA ASP A 356 5.18 5.15 27.65
C ASP A 356 3.81 4.46 27.73
N ASP A 357 2.75 5.19 27.41
CA ASP A 357 1.48 4.56 27.05
C ASP A 357 1.61 3.78 25.73
N LEU A 358 0.65 2.89 25.45
CA LEU A 358 0.69 2.00 24.30
C LEU A 358 0.73 2.75 22.96
N THR A 359 0.05 3.90 22.87
CA THR A 359 0.02 4.74 21.66
C THR A 359 1.40 5.34 21.39
N THR A 360 2.01 5.95 22.39
CA THR A 360 3.36 6.51 22.31
C THR A 360 4.41 5.45 21.99
N ALA A 361 4.34 4.29 22.65
CA ALA A 361 5.23 3.16 22.36
C ALA A 361 5.12 2.69 20.91
N TYR A 362 3.91 2.62 20.37
CA TYR A 362 3.70 2.25 18.97
C TYR A 362 4.26 3.29 18.00
N LEU A 363 4.04 4.58 18.23
CA LEU A 363 4.61 5.67 17.40
C LEU A 363 6.15 5.63 17.42
N ARG A 364 6.76 5.42 18.59
CA ARG A 364 8.22 5.25 18.73
C ARG A 364 8.75 4.02 18.00
N SER A 365 7.96 2.94 17.92
CA SER A 365 8.37 1.70 17.26
C SER A 365 8.68 1.87 15.76
N PHE A 366 8.14 2.88 15.10
CA PHE A 366 8.52 3.23 13.72
C PHE A 366 9.97 3.72 13.64
N GLY A 367 10.49 4.32 14.71
CA GLY A 367 11.87 4.80 14.81
C GLY A 367 12.20 5.85 13.76
N LYS A 368 11.31 6.78 13.54
CA LYS A 368 11.43 7.91 12.62
C LYS A 368 11.60 9.23 13.41
N CYS A 369 10.85 10.25 13.08
CA CYS A 369 11.02 11.57 13.66
C CYS A 369 10.09 11.88 14.85
N TRP A 370 9.37 10.89 15.40
CA TRP A 370 8.39 11.13 16.47
C TRP A 370 8.94 11.98 17.62
N ASP A 371 10.07 11.56 18.20
CA ASP A 371 10.68 12.26 19.33
C ASP A 371 11.34 13.60 18.93
N ASP A 372 11.54 13.84 17.64
CA ASP A 372 12.17 15.06 17.13
C ASP A 372 11.15 16.12 16.66
N LEU A 373 9.86 15.78 16.55
CA LEU A 373 8.84 16.71 16.03
C LEU A 373 8.87 18.09 16.71
N PRO A 374 9.02 18.19 18.06
CA PRO A 374 9.06 19.49 18.72
C PRO A 374 10.22 20.40 18.32
N SER A 375 11.35 19.83 17.90
CA SER A 375 12.51 20.61 17.45
C SER A 375 12.59 20.74 15.93
N LEU A 376 11.94 19.83 15.21
CA LEU A 376 11.97 19.78 13.74
C LEU A 376 10.93 20.71 13.11
N LEU A 377 9.72 20.75 13.67
CA LEU A 377 8.63 21.53 13.10
C LEU A 377 8.74 23.00 13.48
N THR A 378 8.39 23.91 12.56
CA THR A 378 8.30 25.35 12.85
C THR A 378 7.20 25.63 13.88
N GLY A 379 7.29 26.76 14.58
CA GLY A 379 6.30 27.17 15.58
C GLY A 379 4.88 27.28 15.02
N ASP A 380 4.74 27.77 13.78
CA ASP A 380 3.45 27.90 13.11
C ASP A 380 2.80 26.52 12.86
N VAL A 381 3.61 25.53 12.45
CA VAL A 381 3.13 24.15 12.26
C VAL A 381 2.73 23.52 13.59
N GLN A 382 3.52 23.72 14.64
CA GLN A 382 3.20 23.22 16.00
C GLN A 382 1.90 23.82 16.51
N ALA A 383 1.71 25.13 16.36
CA ALA A 383 0.48 25.83 16.76
C ALA A 383 -0.74 25.29 16.00
N ALA A 384 -0.63 25.10 14.68
CA ALA A 384 -1.71 24.56 13.87
C ALA A 384 -2.04 23.09 14.19
N LEU A 385 -1.07 22.30 14.68
CA LEU A 385 -1.29 20.91 15.09
C LEU A 385 -1.93 20.79 16.48
N ALA A 386 -1.83 21.83 17.32
CA ALA A 386 -2.40 21.80 18.68
C ALA A 386 -3.92 21.62 18.69
N ASP A 387 -4.62 22.17 17.69
CA ASP A 387 -6.07 22.06 17.53
C ASP A 387 -6.48 20.82 16.67
N GLY A 388 -5.51 20.06 16.20
CA GLY A 388 -5.73 18.89 15.35
C GLY A 388 -6.00 17.60 16.14
N PRO A 389 -6.32 16.49 15.44
CA PRO A 389 -6.45 15.20 16.09
C PRO A 389 -5.12 14.77 16.74
N PRO A 390 -5.17 14.05 17.87
CA PRO A 390 -3.96 13.60 18.56
C PRO A 390 -3.15 12.66 17.66
N ALA A 391 -1.85 12.58 17.91
CA ALA A 391 -1.02 11.59 17.23
C ALA A 391 -1.52 10.17 17.53
N GLY A 392 -1.52 9.32 16.52
CA GLY A 392 -2.06 7.96 16.63
C GLY A 392 -3.58 7.85 16.49
N TRP A 393 -4.30 8.94 16.21
CA TRP A 393 -5.76 8.96 16.00
C TRP A 393 -6.26 7.83 15.08
N TRP A 394 -5.47 7.45 14.09
CA TRP A 394 -5.82 6.47 13.08
C TRP A 394 -5.72 5.01 13.54
N PHE A 395 -4.86 4.69 14.52
CA PHE A 395 -4.67 3.31 15.00
C PHE A 395 -5.09 3.07 16.46
N ALA A 396 -5.05 4.11 17.31
CA ALA A 396 -5.31 3.96 18.74
C ALA A 396 -6.66 3.30 19.06
N PRO A 397 -7.77 3.64 18.38
CA PRO A 397 -9.06 2.97 18.63
C PRO A 397 -9.03 1.46 18.36
N ARG A 398 -8.10 0.98 17.51
CA ARG A 398 -7.97 -0.43 17.17
C ARG A 398 -6.94 -1.15 18.03
N LEU A 399 -5.84 -0.48 18.32
CA LEU A 399 -4.77 -1.07 19.11
C LEU A 399 -5.11 -1.11 20.61
N VAL A 400 -5.66 -0.03 21.15
CA VAL A 400 -5.96 0.13 22.58
C VAL A 400 -7.32 -0.47 22.91
N ASP A 401 -8.38 -0.02 22.23
CA ASP A 401 -9.77 -0.36 22.53
C ASP A 401 -10.37 -1.38 21.55
N GLY A 402 -9.57 -1.88 20.60
CA GLY A 402 -10.04 -2.67 19.46
C GLY A 402 -10.82 -3.92 19.82
N GLY A 403 -11.79 -4.26 18.97
CA GLY A 403 -12.71 -5.38 19.16
C GLY A 403 -12.08 -6.79 19.05
N MET A 404 -10.77 -6.88 18.76
CA MET A 404 -10.06 -8.16 18.75
C MET A 404 -9.56 -8.52 20.15
N ARG A 405 -9.74 -9.78 20.54
CA ARG A 405 -9.38 -10.28 21.87
C ARG A 405 -7.89 -10.31 22.10
N HIS A 406 -7.13 -10.79 21.09
CA HIS A 406 -5.69 -11.01 21.22
C HIS A 406 -4.88 -9.80 20.74
N PHE A 407 -3.95 -9.35 21.58
CA PHE A 407 -3.13 -8.17 21.28
C PHE A 407 -2.31 -8.31 19.99
N LEU A 408 -1.77 -9.51 19.71
CA LEU A 408 -1.09 -9.76 18.43
C LEU A 408 -2.02 -9.48 17.24
N ASN A 409 -3.28 -9.93 17.30
CA ASN A 409 -4.24 -9.69 16.23
C ASN A 409 -4.61 -8.21 16.09
N ARG A 410 -4.65 -7.42 17.18
CA ARG A 410 -4.81 -5.96 17.11
C ARG A 410 -3.63 -5.30 16.38
N LEU A 411 -2.39 -5.74 16.65
CA LEU A 411 -1.20 -5.27 15.92
C LEU A 411 -1.26 -5.63 14.43
N LEU A 412 -1.70 -6.85 14.11
CA LEU A 412 -1.84 -7.30 12.72
C LEU A 412 -2.96 -6.55 12.00
N ASP A 413 -4.08 -6.27 12.66
CA ASP A 413 -5.16 -5.44 12.08
C ASP A 413 -4.64 -4.05 11.70
N VAL A 414 -3.95 -3.37 12.63
CA VAL A 414 -3.32 -2.07 12.34
C VAL A 414 -2.30 -2.19 11.20
N ASN A 415 -1.51 -3.26 11.16
CA ASN A 415 -0.55 -3.47 10.07
C ASN A 415 -1.24 -3.69 8.71
N VAL A 416 -2.28 -4.50 8.63
CA VAL A 416 -3.02 -4.75 7.38
C VAL A 416 -3.70 -3.47 6.89
N ARG A 417 -4.42 -2.80 7.77
CA ARG A 417 -5.29 -1.67 7.40
C ARG A 417 -4.56 -0.38 7.05
N PHE A 418 -3.39 -0.17 7.62
CA PHE A 418 -2.62 1.08 7.43
C PHE A 418 -1.28 0.82 6.75
N LYS A 419 -0.35 0.14 7.40
CA LYS A 419 0.95 -0.13 6.78
C LYS A 419 0.83 -0.98 5.50
N GLY A 420 -0.06 -1.99 5.50
CA GLY A 420 -0.37 -2.81 4.33
C GLY A 420 -0.97 -1.99 3.21
N ALA A 421 -2.09 -1.34 3.47
CA ALA A 421 -2.86 -0.62 2.46
C ALA A 421 -2.21 0.71 2.04
N ASP A 422 -1.86 1.58 3.03
CA ASP A 422 -1.49 2.97 2.74
C ASP A 422 0.01 3.15 2.44
N HIS A 423 0.85 2.12 2.72
CA HIS A 423 2.27 2.14 2.41
C HIS A 423 2.65 1.08 1.37
N ILE A 424 2.47 -0.21 1.73
CA ILE A 424 3.04 -1.33 0.97
C ILE A 424 2.31 -1.52 -0.36
N LEU A 425 0.99 -1.71 -0.32
CA LEU A 425 0.20 -2.01 -1.53
C LEU A 425 0.04 -0.79 -2.42
N THR A 426 -0.10 0.42 -1.86
CA THR A 426 -0.09 1.67 -2.62
C THR A 426 1.25 1.84 -3.35
N LYS A 427 2.39 1.59 -2.68
CA LYS A 427 3.71 1.62 -3.33
C LYS A 427 3.81 0.61 -4.47
N VAL A 428 3.35 -0.64 -4.26
CA VAL A 428 3.31 -1.65 -5.31
C VAL A 428 2.46 -1.18 -6.49
N ALA A 429 1.24 -0.69 -6.24
CA ALA A 429 0.34 -0.22 -7.28
C ALA A 429 0.96 0.92 -8.11
N ASN A 430 1.45 1.96 -7.45
CA ASN A 430 2.01 3.13 -8.12
C ASN A 430 3.26 2.79 -8.94
N LEU A 431 4.23 2.06 -8.35
CA LEU A 431 5.52 1.81 -9.01
C LEU A 431 5.43 0.74 -10.11
N THR A 432 4.53 -0.24 -9.99
CA THR A 432 4.30 -1.19 -11.08
C THR A 432 3.53 -0.53 -12.22
N ALA A 433 2.51 0.28 -11.94
CA ALA A 433 1.77 1.02 -12.95
C ALA A 433 2.68 2.00 -13.73
N ALA A 434 3.62 2.68 -13.05
CA ALA A 434 4.60 3.57 -13.68
C ALA A 434 5.49 2.86 -14.70
N ASN A 435 5.62 1.54 -14.61
CA ASN A 435 6.37 0.70 -15.53
C ASN A 435 5.47 -0.11 -16.50
N GLY A 436 4.16 0.12 -16.50
CA GLY A 436 3.22 -0.67 -17.32
C GLY A 436 3.04 -2.12 -16.87
N LEU A 437 3.41 -2.45 -15.63
CA LEU A 437 3.30 -3.79 -15.05
C LEU A 437 2.00 -3.95 -14.27
N MET A 438 1.45 -5.16 -14.29
CA MET A 438 0.41 -5.61 -13.38
C MET A 438 1.05 -6.20 -12.12
N GLY A 439 1.14 -5.41 -11.05
CA GLY A 439 1.61 -5.87 -9.73
C GLY A 439 0.55 -6.72 -9.03
N ARG A 440 0.93 -7.90 -8.53
CA ARG A 440 0.03 -8.86 -7.88
C ARG A 440 0.64 -9.35 -6.56
N SER A 441 -0.12 -9.27 -5.47
CA SER A 441 0.30 -9.61 -4.10
C SER A 441 -0.56 -10.77 -3.56
N PRO A 442 -0.20 -12.05 -3.82
CA PRO A 442 -1.03 -13.19 -3.42
C PRO A 442 -1.29 -13.27 -1.92
N LEU A 443 -0.32 -12.89 -1.08
CA LEU A 443 -0.47 -12.93 0.39
C LEU A 443 -1.34 -11.79 0.94
N ALA A 444 -1.69 -10.81 0.11
CA ALA A 444 -2.69 -9.79 0.41
C ALA A 444 -4.09 -10.15 -0.13
N ASP A 445 -4.33 -11.38 -0.54
CA ASP A 445 -5.67 -11.88 -0.85
C ASP A 445 -6.56 -11.80 0.41
N ARG A 446 -7.77 -11.26 0.26
CA ARG A 446 -8.71 -11.13 1.36
C ARG A 446 -8.96 -12.45 2.10
N ARG A 447 -9.04 -13.57 1.39
CA ARG A 447 -9.24 -14.92 1.96
C ARG A 447 -8.03 -15.37 2.79
N VAL A 448 -6.81 -15.02 2.35
CA VAL A 448 -5.57 -15.29 3.10
C VAL A 448 -5.50 -14.43 4.35
N ILE A 449 -5.91 -13.16 4.26
CA ILE A 449 -6.00 -12.26 5.41
C ILE A 449 -7.04 -12.80 6.41
N ASP A 450 -8.27 -13.11 5.96
CA ASP A 450 -9.33 -13.66 6.82
C ASP A 450 -8.86 -14.95 7.52
N ALA A 451 -8.21 -15.86 6.79
CA ALA A 451 -7.63 -17.07 7.36
C ALA A 451 -6.58 -16.79 8.43
N SER A 452 -5.74 -15.75 8.24
CA SER A 452 -4.76 -15.38 9.26
C SER A 452 -5.40 -14.95 10.57
N PHE A 453 -6.57 -14.27 10.53
CA PHE A 453 -7.32 -13.87 11.72
C PHE A 453 -8.21 -14.97 12.29
N ALA A 454 -8.39 -16.07 11.58
CA ALA A 454 -9.02 -17.29 12.06
C ALA A 454 -8.03 -18.26 12.75
N ILE A 455 -6.70 -18.05 12.55
CA ILE A 455 -5.64 -18.86 13.15
C ILE A 455 -5.28 -18.32 14.54
N PRO A 456 -5.13 -19.20 15.57
CA PRO A 456 -4.68 -18.82 16.90
C PRO A 456 -3.34 -18.05 16.87
N PRO A 457 -3.16 -17.00 17.69
CA PRO A 457 -1.95 -16.19 17.72
C PRO A 457 -0.66 -16.99 17.98
N GLU A 458 -0.73 -18.03 18.81
CA GLU A 458 0.38 -18.93 19.14
C GLU A 458 0.90 -19.72 17.92
N HIS A 459 0.08 -19.89 16.89
CA HIS A 459 0.52 -20.49 15.62
C HIS A 459 1.11 -19.46 14.65
N LYS A 460 0.94 -18.17 14.92
CA LYS A 460 1.61 -17.09 14.16
C LYS A 460 2.98 -16.79 14.76
N LEU A 461 3.04 -16.71 16.09
CA LEU A 461 4.27 -16.52 16.86
C LEU A 461 4.40 -17.66 17.86
N ALA A 462 5.13 -18.72 17.48
CA ALA A 462 5.34 -19.90 18.32
C ALA A 462 6.69 -19.76 19.08
N GLY A 463 6.62 -19.28 20.32
CA GLY A 463 7.82 -18.93 21.08
C GLY A 463 8.62 -17.83 20.37
N THR A 464 9.82 -18.17 19.86
CA THR A 464 10.67 -17.26 19.08
C THR A 464 10.51 -17.42 17.57
N VAL A 465 9.65 -18.35 17.12
CA VAL A 465 9.45 -18.64 15.70
C VAL A 465 8.33 -17.75 15.15
N GLU A 466 8.71 -16.78 14.38
CA GLU A 466 7.77 -15.90 13.67
C GLU A 466 7.16 -16.60 12.47
N LYS A 467 5.89 -16.29 12.17
CA LYS A 467 5.15 -16.86 11.04
C LYS A 467 5.12 -18.38 11.06
N ALA A 468 5.03 -19.00 12.22
CA ALA A 468 5.19 -20.46 12.38
C ALA A 468 4.23 -21.22 11.45
N VAL A 469 2.94 -20.83 11.39
CA VAL A 469 1.94 -21.46 10.50
C VAL A 469 2.29 -21.28 9.02
N LEU A 470 2.80 -20.12 8.62
CA LEU A 470 3.21 -19.90 7.23
C LEU A 470 4.45 -20.73 6.87
N LYS A 471 5.43 -20.81 7.77
CA LYS A 471 6.61 -21.66 7.60
C LYS A 471 6.24 -23.15 7.52
N ALA A 472 5.32 -23.61 8.35
CA ALA A 472 4.80 -24.97 8.28
C ALA A 472 4.08 -25.23 6.96
N ALA A 473 3.29 -24.29 6.48
CA ALA A 473 2.56 -24.40 5.21
C ALA A 473 3.46 -24.51 3.97
N VAL A 474 4.74 -24.15 4.07
CA VAL A 474 5.66 -24.09 2.92
C VAL A 474 6.90 -24.97 3.08
N SER A 475 6.97 -25.76 4.14
CA SER A 475 8.14 -26.58 4.49
C SER A 475 8.50 -27.62 3.43
N ASP A 476 7.54 -28.07 2.61
CA ASP A 476 7.72 -28.98 1.47
C ASP A 476 8.14 -28.27 0.17
N LEU A 477 8.05 -26.93 0.13
CA LEU A 477 8.28 -26.14 -1.09
C LEU A 477 9.69 -25.56 -1.17
N LEU A 478 10.30 -25.30 -0.03
CA LEU A 478 11.51 -24.51 0.09
C LEU A 478 12.61 -25.26 0.85
N PRO A 479 13.89 -24.98 0.55
CA PRO A 479 14.99 -25.48 1.36
C PRO A 479 14.83 -25.11 2.84
N ALA A 480 15.14 -26.04 3.73
CA ALA A 480 15.01 -25.87 5.18
C ALA A 480 15.75 -24.61 5.68
N GLU A 481 16.92 -24.33 5.10
CA GLU A 481 17.72 -23.14 5.43
C GLU A 481 16.94 -21.82 5.15
N VAL A 482 16.10 -21.78 4.11
CA VAL A 482 15.26 -20.61 3.78
C VAL A 482 14.09 -20.52 4.76
N VAL A 483 13.42 -21.64 5.06
CA VAL A 483 12.27 -21.69 5.97
C VAL A 483 12.64 -21.29 7.39
N HIS A 484 13.77 -21.78 7.89
CA HIS A 484 14.19 -21.60 9.28
C HIS A 484 15.16 -20.44 9.52
N ARG A 485 15.58 -19.71 8.44
CA ARG A 485 16.46 -18.55 8.64
C ARG A 485 15.80 -17.51 9.54
N PRO A 486 16.60 -16.82 10.39
CA PRO A 486 16.11 -15.64 11.09
C PRO A 486 15.64 -14.58 10.09
N LYS A 487 14.51 -13.92 10.36
CA LYS A 487 14.03 -12.82 9.52
C LYS A 487 15.04 -11.68 9.55
N SER A 488 15.59 -11.34 8.41
CA SER A 488 16.26 -10.07 8.16
C SER A 488 15.40 -9.24 7.21
N GLY A 489 15.40 -7.92 7.37
CA GLY A 489 14.85 -7.03 6.37
C GLY A 489 15.94 -6.56 5.44
N MET A 490 15.60 -6.25 4.19
CA MET A 490 16.55 -5.61 3.30
C MET A 490 16.94 -4.24 3.87
N LEU A 491 18.22 -4.07 4.18
CA LEU A 491 18.76 -2.84 4.75
C LEU A 491 19.31 -1.96 3.65
N VAL A 492 18.60 -0.88 3.36
CA VAL A 492 19.12 0.18 2.50
C VAL A 492 20.14 1.01 3.31
N PRO A 493 21.36 1.20 2.83
CA PRO A 493 22.44 1.81 3.61
C PRO A 493 22.35 3.34 3.68
N VAL A 494 21.16 3.90 3.90
CA VAL A 494 20.93 5.36 3.95
C VAL A 494 21.79 6.06 4.99
N GLN A 495 22.05 5.41 6.13
CA GLN A 495 22.92 5.95 7.16
C GLN A 495 24.36 6.19 6.64
N ALA A 496 24.90 5.24 5.89
CA ALA A 496 26.22 5.35 5.28
C ALA A 496 26.24 6.37 4.13
N TRP A 497 25.22 6.35 3.29
CA TRP A 497 25.09 7.29 2.16
C TRP A 497 25.06 8.75 2.60
N PHE A 498 24.38 9.09 3.72
CA PHE A 498 24.37 10.46 4.24
C PHE A 498 25.66 10.84 5.00
N GLN A 499 26.51 9.87 5.35
CA GLN A 499 27.86 10.17 5.81
C GLN A 499 28.82 10.50 4.65
N GLY A 500 28.44 10.19 3.40
CA GLY A 500 29.25 10.35 2.21
C GLY A 500 28.44 10.88 1.02
N GLU A 501 28.13 10.01 0.08
CA GLU A 501 27.70 10.30 -1.29
C GLU A 501 26.42 11.16 -1.40
N LEU A 502 25.39 10.90 -0.59
CA LEU A 502 24.13 11.64 -0.68
C LEU A 502 24.09 12.93 0.16
N ARG A 503 25.07 13.17 1.03
CA ARG A 503 25.07 14.36 1.89
C ARG A 503 25.08 15.67 1.11
N PRO A 504 25.93 15.86 0.07
CA PRO A 504 25.92 17.08 -0.74
C PRO A 504 24.57 17.34 -1.42
N TYR A 505 23.95 16.30 -1.94
CA TYR A 505 22.64 16.39 -2.58
C TYR A 505 21.56 16.79 -1.57
N ALA A 506 21.50 16.14 -0.41
CA ALA A 506 20.54 16.49 0.63
C ALA A 506 20.70 17.94 1.12
N ARG A 507 21.96 18.42 1.28
CA ARG A 507 22.23 19.82 1.61
C ARG A 507 21.72 20.78 0.53
N ALA A 508 21.99 20.48 -0.73
CA ALA A 508 21.55 21.31 -1.85
C ALA A 508 20.03 21.40 -1.94
N MET A 509 19.30 20.31 -1.62
CA MET A 509 17.85 20.27 -1.67
C MET A 509 17.20 20.92 -0.45
N LEU A 510 17.61 20.51 0.76
CA LEU A 510 16.92 20.87 2.01
C LEU A 510 17.30 22.28 2.53
N LEU A 511 18.45 22.82 2.17
CA LEU A 511 18.90 24.16 2.54
C LEU A 511 18.87 25.16 1.37
N ALA A 512 18.21 24.80 0.27
CA ALA A 512 17.96 25.71 -0.83
C ALA A 512 17.06 26.89 -0.38
N ARG A 513 17.24 28.07 -0.97
CA ARG A 513 16.39 29.24 -0.68
C ARG A 513 14.92 29.00 -1.08
N ASP A 514 14.71 28.17 -2.08
CA ASP A 514 13.41 27.77 -2.63
C ASP A 514 12.97 26.38 -2.14
N ALA A 515 13.55 25.88 -1.03
CA ALA A 515 13.15 24.59 -0.48
C ALA A 515 11.66 24.60 -0.11
N ARG A 516 10.91 23.67 -0.67
CA ARG A 516 9.45 23.55 -0.47
C ARG A 516 9.08 23.18 0.96
N THR A 517 10.00 22.51 1.64
CA THR A 517 9.84 22.13 3.05
C THR A 517 10.21 23.25 4.03
N SER A 518 10.77 24.38 3.57
CA SER A 518 11.19 25.48 4.44
C SER A 518 10.08 26.11 5.32
N PRO A 519 8.79 26.17 4.93
CA PRO A 519 7.74 26.64 5.81
C PRO A 519 7.42 25.71 6.97
N TYR A 520 7.80 24.43 6.86
CA TYR A 520 7.38 23.38 7.79
C TYR A 520 8.48 22.94 8.75
N PHE A 521 9.76 23.04 8.35
CA PHE A 521 10.90 22.52 9.12
C PHE A 521 11.81 23.65 9.62
N ASP A 522 12.23 23.56 10.89
CA ASP A 522 13.21 24.50 11.45
C ASP A 522 14.56 24.32 10.73
N PRO A 523 15.07 25.36 10.08
CA PRO A 523 16.30 25.26 9.27
C PRO A 523 17.55 24.99 10.11
N ARG A 524 17.55 25.32 11.41
CA ARG A 524 18.68 25.05 12.32
C ARG A 524 18.75 23.55 12.62
N THR A 525 17.62 22.93 12.91
CA THR A 525 17.51 21.48 13.13
C THR A 525 17.89 20.71 11.87
N VAL A 526 17.39 21.12 10.70
CA VAL A 526 17.75 20.48 9.42
C VAL A 526 19.25 20.60 9.17
N LYS A 527 19.84 21.79 9.37
CA LYS A 527 21.28 22.01 9.22
C LYS A 527 22.10 21.16 10.20
N GLU A 528 21.72 21.13 11.46
CA GLU A 528 22.37 20.31 12.49
C GLU A 528 22.40 18.82 12.08
N TRP A 529 21.26 18.30 11.60
CA TRP A 529 21.18 16.91 11.18
C TRP A 529 22.11 16.60 10.02
N LEU A 530 22.20 17.50 9.03
CA LEU A 530 23.12 17.38 7.90
C LEU A 530 24.59 17.52 8.31
N ASP A 531 24.88 18.26 9.38
CA ASP A 531 26.25 18.43 9.91
C ASP A 531 26.67 17.29 10.83
N THR A 532 25.71 16.55 11.42
CA THR A 532 25.95 15.44 12.35
C THR A 532 25.42 14.08 11.84
N PRO A 533 25.73 13.65 10.59
CA PRO A 533 25.11 12.46 10.00
C PRO A 533 25.55 11.15 10.65
N LYS A 534 26.58 11.17 11.52
CA LYS A 534 27.10 9.97 12.24
C LYS A 534 26.21 9.58 13.42
N VAL A 535 25.34 10.45 13.89
CA VAL A 535 24.39 10.12 14.97
C VAL A 535 23.53 8.93 14.53
N PRO A 536 23.34 7.91 15.36
CA PRO A 536 22.56 6.73 15.03
C PRO A 536 21.16 7.11 14.53
N ARG A 537 20.71 6.44 13.46
CA ARG A 537 19.42 6.65 12.80
C ARG A 537 19.22 8.04 12.15
N ARG A 538 20.19 8.94 12.21
CA ARG A 538 20.12 10.27 11.57
C ARG A 538 19.90 10.18 10.07
N GLY A 539 20.55 9.21 9.40
CA GLY A 539 20.39 8.97 7.97
C GLY A 539 18.93 8.66 7.58
N VAL A 540 18.20 7.91 8.39
CA VAL A 540 16.77 7.61 8.13
C VAL A 540 15.91 8.86 8.26
N LYS A 541 16.21 9.74 9.22
CA LYS A 541 15.49 11.01 9.43
C LYS A 541 15.76 11.99 8.28
N ILE A 542 17.03 12.16 7.89
CA ILE A 542 17.41 12.98 6.72
C ILE A 542 16.73 12.45 5.45
N TRP A 543 16.64 11.13 5.30
CA TRP A 543 15.94 10.52 4.16
C TRP A 543 14.48 10.94 4.08
N LEU A 544 13.75 10.97 5.20
CA LEU A 544 12.36 11.43 5.23
C LEU A 544 12.21 12.89 4.79
N LEU A 545 13.09 13.78 5.28
CA LEU A 545 13.06 15.18 4.88
C LEU A 545 13.36 15.34 3.38
N LEU A 546 14.39 14.64 2.90
CA LEU A 546 14.78 14.68 1.49
C LEU A 546 13.68 14.14 0.58
N THR A 547 13.07 13.01 0.94
CA THR A 547 11.97 12.45 0.13
C THR A 547 10.76 13.36 0.13
N MET A 548 10.43 14.02 1.23
CA MET A 548 9.35 15.02 1.29
C MET A 548 9.65 16.21 0.36
N GLU A 549 10.84 16.78 0.42
CA GLU A 549 11.25 17.90 -0.43
C GLU A 549 11.18 17.54 -1.92
N VAL A 550 11.74 16.38 -2.28
CA VAL A 550 11.75 15.93 -3.68
C VAL A 550 10.35 15.58 -4.17
N TRP A 551 9.52 14.98 -3.30
CA TRP A 551 8.13 14.67 -3.65
C TRP A 551 7.30 15.94 -3.88
N LEU A 552 7.44 16.96 -3.04
CA LEU A 552 6.78 18.26 -3.22
C LEU A 552 7.17 18.88 -4.56
N ARG A 553 8.46 18.97 -4.86
CA ARG A 553 8.95 19.51 -6.16
C ARG A 553 8.42 18.75 -7.37
N ALA A 554 8.19 17.45 -7.24
CA ALA A 554 7.70 16.61 -8.32
C ALA A 554 6.17 16.66 -8.48
N ASN A 555 5.44 17.11 -7.45
CA ASN A 555 3.96 17.07 -7.41
C ASN A 555 3.29 18.45 -7.32
N GLU A 556 4.04 19.53 -7.30
CA GLU A 556 3.53 20.89 -7.50
C GLU A 556 3.33 21.16 -9.00
#